data_a20f31bff732f4b61ebed54d14ea71c4
#
_entry.id   a20f31bff732f4b61ebed54d14ea71c4
#
_cell.length_a   1.000
_cell.length_b   1.000
_cell.length_c   1.000
_cell.angle_alpha   90.00
_cell.angle_beta   90.00
_cell.angle_gamma   90.00
#
_symmetry.space_group_name_H-M   'P 1'
#
loop_
_entity.id
_entity.type
_entity.pdbx_description
1 polymer ?
#
loop_
_entity_poly.entity_id
_entity_poly.type
_entity_poly.pdbx_seq_one_letter_code
_entity_poly.pdbx_strand_id
1 'polypeptide(L)'
;LDDRSLTSLMVPRDDLVWLDASNTIAHSLDLVGVKGQKSAHSWYPVCRGGLDDVIGIISVAQLLELGRSQPGTIESHVTPPIYVPETLSGMELLEQFRNKASRMVFVVDEYGVVQGLLTPRDLLEAITGELRSDVQADDWAVHREDGAWELAGLMPVSELKSRLGMDELPDEDKGRHNTLAGLLMAEIGRASC
;
A
#
# COMPACT_ATOMS: atom_id res chain seq x y z
N LEU A 1 2.78 15.94 -3.09
CA LEU A 1 3.50 14.65 -3.28
C LEU A 1 4.92 14.84 -3.83
N ASP A 2 5.13 15.82 -4.70
CA ASP A 2 6.47 16.08 -5.26
C ASP A 2 7.50 16.54 -4.21
N ASP A 3 7.06 17.25 -3.18
CA ASP A 3 7.94 17.80 -2.13
C ASP A 3 8.02 16.91 -0.87
N ARG A 4 7.23 15.84 -0.77
CA ARG A 4 7.26 14.97 0.40
C ARG A 4 8.26 13.84 0.23
N SER A 5 9.14 13.72 1.21
CA SER A 5 10.03 12.57 1.34
C SER A 5 9.22 11.29 1.57
N LEU A 6 9.63 10.19 0.97
CA LEU A 6 9.04 8.87 1.20
C LEU A 6 9.07 8.48 2.68
N THR A 7 10.05 8.95 3.43
CA THR A 7 10.18 8.72 4.87
C THR A 7 9.02 9.28 5.68
N SER A 8 8.36 10.34 5.18
CA SER A 8 7.17 10.91 5.82
C SER A 8 5.87 10.15 5.51
N LEU A 9 5.87 9.32 4.47
CA LEU A 9 4.71 8.60 3.97
C LEU A 9 4.72 7.12 4.35
N MET A 10 5.89 6.55 4.60
CA MET A 10 6.07 5.13 4.83
C MET A 10 5.66 4.70 6.24
N VAL A 11 5.39 3.40 6.38
CA VAL A 11 5.38 2.75 7.69
C VAL A 11 6.83 2.58 8.12
N PRO A 12 7.24 3.19 9.26
CA PRO A 12 8.62 3.14 9.69
C PRO A 12 9.04 1.74 10.11
N ARG A 13 10.33 1.46 9.99
CA ARG A 13 10.95 0.16 10.29
C ARG A 13 10.52 -0.44 11.62
N ASP A 14 10.47 0.38 12.68
CA ASP A 14 10.16 -0.09 14.03
C ASP A 14 8.70 -0.53 14.21
N ASP A 15 7.81 -0.10 13.33
CA ASP A 15 6.39 -0.45 13.33
C ASP A 15 6.06 -1.61 12.39
N LEU A 16 7.05 -2.14 11.66
CA LEU A 16 6.83 -3.22 10.72
C LEU A 16 6.62 -4.56 11.40
N VAL A 17 5.59 -5.25 10.95
CA VAL A 17 5.35 -6.66 11.26
C VAL A 17 5.89 -7.49 10.11
N TRP A 18 6.80 -8.41 10.40
CA TRP A 18 7.41 -9.31 9.44
C TRP A 18 7.36 -10.76 9.91
N LEU A 19 7.51 -11.70 8.98
CA LEU A 19 7.57 -13.14 9.25
C LEU A 19 9.00 -13.64 9.06
N ASP A 20 9.43 -14.56 9.92
CA ASP A 20 10.73 -15.20 9.75
C ASP A 20 10.68 -16.24 8.62
N ALA A 21 11.69 -16.24 7.77
CA ALA A 21 11.80 -17.15 6.64
C ALA A 21 11.81 -18.63 7.03
N SER A 22 12.30 -18.93 8.22
CA SER A 22 12.37 -20.30 8.76
C SER A 22 11.03 -20.81 9.31
N ASN A 23 10.02 -19.97 9.40
CA ASN A 23 8.69 -20.36 9.88
C ASN A 23 8.02 -21.36 8.93
N THR A 24 7.32 -22.32 9.50
CA THR A 24 6.41 -23.19 8.74
C THR A 24 5.20 -22.40 8.25
N ILE A 25 4.49 -22.95 7.27
CA ILE A 25 3.23 -22.35 6.78
C ILE A 25 2.20 -22.27 7.92
N ALA A 26 2.06 -23.35 8.70
CA ALA A 26 1.14 -23.40 9.85
C ALA A 26 1.44 -22.32 10.89
N HIS A 27 2.70 -22.16 11.27
CA HIS A 27 3.11 -21.13 12.23
C HIS A 27 2.88 -19.74 11.71
N SER A 28 3.18 -19.49 10.44
CA SER A 28 2.93 -18.21 9.79
C SER A 28 1.43 -17.86 9.74
N LEU A 29 0.57 -18.84 9.45
CA LEU A 29 -0.89 -18.65 9.51
C LEU A 29 -1.38 -18.27 10.90
N ASP A 30 -0.83 -18.89 11.95
CA ASP A 30 -1.15 -18.53 13.33
C ASP A 30 -0.74 -17.10 13.66
N LEU A 31 0.45 -16.68 13.24
CA LEU A 31 0.95 -15.33 13.47
C LEU A 31 0.12 -14.27 12.76
N VAL A 32 -0.22 -14.46 11.49
CA VAL A 32 -1.04 -13.50 10.74
C VAL A 32 -2.49 -13.49 11.24
N GLY A 33 -3.03 -14.60 11.70
CA GLY A 33 -4.35 -14.69 12.31
C GLY A 33 -4.47 -13.85 13.58
N VAL A 34 -3.49 -13.93 14.47
CA VAL A 34 -3.44 -13.13 15.71
C VAL A 34 -3.18 -11.66 15.43
N LYS A 35 -2.26 -11.37 14.51
CA LYS A 35 -1.88 -9.99 14.13
C LYS A 35 -2.89 -9.35 13.21
N GLY A 36 -3.55 -10.13 12.36
CA GLY A 36 -4.56 -9.67 11.41
C GLY A 36 -5.82 -9.09 12.05
N GLN A 37 -6.09 -9.41 13.31
CA GLN A 37 -7.17 -8.75 14.06
C GLN A 37 -6.87 -7.29 14.42
N LYS A 38 -5.60 -6.88 14.40
CA LYS A 38 -5.16 -5.51 14.71
C LYS A 38 -4.74 -4.68 13.50
N SER A 39 -4.44 -5.33 12.38
CA SER A 39 -4.04 -4.64 11.16
C SER A 39 -4.46 -5.47 9.94
N ALA A 40 -5.30 -4.90 9.10
CA ALA A 40 -5.77 -5.52 7.86
C ALA A 40 -4.67 -5.56 6.78
N HIS A 41 -3.50 -6.13 7.10
CA HIS A 41 -2.45 -6.31 6.12
C HIS A 41 -2.68 -7.59 5.32
N SER A 42 -2.74 -7.48 4.00
CA SER A 42 -2.88 -8.61 3.09
C SER A 42 -1.52 -9.23 2.75
N TRP A 43 -0.42 -8.50 2.94
CA TRP A 43 0.94 -8.87 2.62
C TRP A 43 1.89 -8.63 3.77
N TYR A 44 2.89 -9.50 3.91
CA TYR A 44 3.90 -9.42 4.96
C TYR A 44 5.30 -9.55 4.39
N PRO A 45 6.26 -8.74 4.87
CA PRO A 45 7.67 -8.98 4.65
C PRO A 45 8.10 -10.33 5.23
N VAL A 46 9.00 -11.02 4.53
CA VAL A 46 9.64 -12.24 4.99
C VAL A 46 11.14 -12.00 5.07
N CYS A 47 11.72 -12.22 6.24
CA CYS A 47 13.09 -11.86 6.56
C CYS A 47 13.82 -13.04 7.21
N ARG A 48 15.16 -13.07 7.06
CA ARG A 48 16.02 -13.95 7.83
C ARG A 48 16.57 -13.21 9.05
N GLY A 49 15.98 -13.44 10.20
CA GLY A 49 16.42 -12.86 11.45
C GLY A 49 16.08 -11.39 11.67
N GLY A 50 15.73 -10.63 10.64
CA GLY A 50 15.37 -9.22 10.76
C GLY A 50 15.27 -8.50 9.43
N LEU A 51 14.91 -7.23 9.49
CA LEU A 51 14.72 -6.33 8.33
C LEU A 51 16.01 -5.98 7.58
N ASP A 52 17.17 -6.36 8.10
CA ASP A 52 18.45 -6.22 7.40
C ASP A 52 18.66 -7.32 6.35
N ASP A 53 17.87 -8.39 6.40
CA ASP A 53 17.89 -9.48 5.40
C ASP A 53 16.46 -9.84 4.97
N VAL A 54 15.85 -8.97 4.18
CA VAL A 54 14.53 -9.20 3.57
C VAL A 54 14.70 -10.12 2.37
N ILE A 55 14.06 -11.28 2.39
CA ILE A 55 14.11 -12.24 1.28
C ILE A 55 12.93 -12.12 0.32
N GLY A 56 11.85 -11.50 0.74
CA GLY A 56 10.67 -11.31 -0.10
C GLY A 56 9.44 -10.88 0.67
N ILE A 57 8.31 -11.06 0.03
CA ILE A 57 6.97 -10.81 0.59
C ILE A 57 6.08 -12.00 0.35
N ILE A 58 5.08 -12.20 1.22
CA ILE A 58 4.08 -13.25 1.09
C ILE A 58 2.70 -12.71 1.46
N SER A 59 1.66 -13.14 0.73
CA SER A 59 0.29 -12.78 1.05
C SER A 59 -0.38 -13.76 1.99
N VAL A 60 -1.34 -13.27 2.78
CA VAL A 60 -2.20 -14.13 3.61
C VAL A 60 -2.98 -15.10 2.72
N ALA A 61 -3.46 -14.66 1.56
CA ALA A 61 -4.17 -15.51 0.60
C ALA A 61 -3.29 -16.69 0.13
N GLN A 62 -2.02 -16.44 -0.16
CA GLN A 62 -1.09 -17.51 -0.56
C GLN A 62 -0.82 -18.48 0.59
N LEU A 63 -0.66 -18.02 1.83
CA LEU A 63 -0.53 -18.88 2.99
C LEU A 63 -1.76 -19.78 3.19
N LEU A 64 -2.96 -19.23 3.01
CA LEU A 64 -4.21 -19.99 3.09
C LEU A 64 -4.32 -21.03 1.98
N GLU A 65 -3.92 -20.67 0.75
CA GLU A 65 -3.91 -21.58 -0.39
C GLU A 65 -2.94 -22.75 -0.21
N LEU A 66 -1.74 -22.50 0.33
CA LEU A 66 -0.77 -23.53 0.66
C LEU A 66 -1.29 -24.48 1.74
N GLY A 67 -1.97 -23.96 2.75
CA GLY A 67 -2.59 -24.73 3.83
C GLY A 67 -1.61 -25.16 4.92
N ARG A 68 -2.17 -25.46 6.10
CA ARG A 68 -1.41 -25.80 7.31
C ARG A 68 -0.59 -27.10 7.21
N SER A 69 -0.98 -27.99 6.34
CA SER A 69 -0.30 -29.28 6.13
C SER A 69 0.85 -29.23 5.11
N GLN A 70 1.03 -28.08 4.44
CA GLN A 70 2.13 -27.89 3.51
C GLN A 70 3.47 -28.04 4.22
N PRO A 71 4.35 -28.97 3.80
CA PRO A 71 5.66 -29.15 4.42
C PRO A 71 6.62 -28.02 4.02
N GLY A 72 7.67 -27.85 4.84
CA GLY A 72 8.70 -26.84 4.59
C GLY A 72 8.39 -25.49 5.22
N THR A 73 9.16 -24.52 4.81
CA THR A 73 9.11 -23.15 5.33
C THR A 73 8.55 -22.19 4.32
N ILE A 74 8.20 -20.98 4.76
CA ILE A 74 7.69 -19.92 3.86
C ILE A 74 8.76 -19.37 2.91
N GLU A 75 10.04 -19.63 3.18
CA GLU A 75 11.16 -19.11 2.38
C GLU A 75 11.05 -19.43 0.89
N SER A 76 10.60 -20.65 0.55
CA SER A 76 10.47 -21.09 -0.86
C SER A 76 9.23 -20.57 -1.58
N HIS A 77 8.35 -19.83 -0.90
CA HIS A 77 7.07 -19.35 -1.43
C HIS A 77 6.97 -17.83 -1.54
N VAL A 78 8.06 -17.11 -1.26
CA VAL A 78 8.07 -15.65 -1.30
C VAL A 78 8.16 -15.10 -2.71
N THR A 79 7.55 -13.92 -2.89
CA THR A 79 7.78 -13.07 -4.05
C THR A 79 8.98 -12.17 -3.77
N PRO A 80 9.89 -11.93 -4.75
CA PRO A 80 11.06 -11.08 -4.55
C PRO A 80 10.70 -9.68 -4.05
N PRO A 81 11.51 -9.09 -3.14
CA PRO A 81 11.28 -7.74 -2.65
C PRO A 81 11.65 -6.70 -3.70
N ILE A 82 11.00 -5.54 -3.64
CA ILE A 82 11.33 -4.38 -4.46
C ILE A 82 11.83 -3.28 -3.53
N TYR A 83 13.01 -2.75 -3.83
CA TYR A 83 13.63 -1.66 -3.08
C TYR A 83 13.56 -0.36 -3.85
N VAL A 84 13.29 0.73 -3.16
CA VAL A 84 13.35 2.09 -3.70
C VAL A 84 14.17 2.98 -2.78
N PRO A 85 14.96 3.91 -3.32
CA PRO A 85 15.70 4.85 -2.50
C PRO A 85 14.75 5.85 -1.82
N GLU A 86 15.09 6.29 -0.63
CA GLU A 86 14.33 7.30 0.10
C GLU A 86 14.26 8.66 -0.61
N THR A 87 15.17 8.89 -1.55
CA THR A 87 15.24 10.09 -2.38
C THR A 87 14.22 10.12 -3.52
N LEU A 88 13.57 8.97 -3.81
CA LEU A 88 12.51 8.90 -4.83
C LEU A 88 11.32 9.78 -4.40
N SER A 89 10.72 10.48 -5.36
CA SER A 89 9.51 11.26 -5.08
C SER A 89 8.27 10.37 -4.96
N GLY A 90 7.24 10.86 -4.26
CA GLY A 90 5.96 10.16 -4.17
C GLY A 90 5.29 9.93 -5.53
N MET A 91 5.47 10.86 -6.46
CA MET A 91 4.94 10.75 -7.84
C MET A 91 5.65 9.66 -8.63
N GLU A 92 6.97 9.61 -8.57
CA GLU A 92 7.76 8.56 -9.23
C GLU A 92 7.40 7.18 -8.67
N LEU A 93 7.17 7.08 -7.36
CA LEU A 93 6.75 5.83 -6.72
C LEU A 93 5.34 5.43 -7.18
N LEU A 94 4.42 6.37 -7.29
CA LEU A 94 3.06 6.12 -7.80
C LEU A 94 3.10 5.56 -9.22
N GLU A 95 3.95 6.08 -10.08
CA GLU A 95 4.18 5.55 -11.43
C GLU A 95 4.74 4.11 -11.40
N GLN A 96 5.67 3.83 -10.49
CA GLN A 96 6.19 2.48 -10.33
C GLN A 96 5.12 1.47 -9.90
N PHE A 97 4.27 1.83 -8.94
CA PHE A 97 3.15 0.98 -8.54
C PHE A 97 2.18 0.72 -9.70
N ARG A 98 1.92 1.74 -10.49
CA ARG A 98 1.04 1.66 -11.65
C ARG A 98 1.60 0.75 -12.75
N ASN A 99 2.89 0.86 -13.04
CA ASN A 99 3.53 0.15 -14.14
C ASN A 99 3.92 -1.30 -13.81
N LYS A 100 4.26 -1.59 -12.55
CA LYS A 100 4.81 -2.89 -12.13
C LYS A 100 3.86 -3.74 -11.31
N ALA A 101 2.63 -3.28 -11.05
CA ALA A 101 1.64 -3.96 -10.19
C ALA A 101 2.23 -4.44 -8.84
N SER A 102 3.19 -3.68 -8.29
CA SER A 102 3.86 -4.00 -7.02
C SER A 102 2.89 -3.87 -5.85
N ARG A 103 2.99 -4.78 -4.88
CA ARG A 103 2.12 -4.79 -3.69
C ARG A 103 2.69 -3.97 -2.55
N MET A 104 4.00 -3.89 -2.45
CA MET A 104 4.72 -3.04 -1.51
C MET A 104 6.14 -2.83 -2.00
N VAL A 105 6.76 -1.78 -1.52
CA VAL A 105 8.18 -1.48 -1.73
C VAL A 105 8.86 -1.20 -0.40
N PHE A 106 10.13 -1.57 -0.30
CA PHE A 106 10.99 -1.27 0.84
C PHE A 106 11.78 -0.01 0.53
N VAL A 107 11.69 0.97 1.41
CA VAL A 107 12.43 2.22 1.30
C VAL A 107 13.77 2.05 1.97
N VAL A 108 14.85 2.30 1.24
CA VAL A 108 16.23 2.16 1.71
C VAL A 108 16.96 3.49 1.69
N ASP A 109 17.93 3.62 2.60
CA ASP A 109 18.85 4.75 2.64
C ASP A 109 20.02 4.55 1.63
N GLU A 110 20.99 5.45 1.66
CA GLU A 110 22.19 5.43 0.80
C GLU A 110 23.09 4.20 1.01
N TYR A 111 22.96 3.52 2.15
CA TYR A 111 23.69 2.30 2.47
C TYR A 111 22.91 1.02 2.18
N GLY A 112 21.69 1.15 1.65
CA GLY A 112 20.81 0.02 1.39
C GLY A 112 20.10 -0.53 2.63
N VAL A 113 20.10 0.21 3.73
CA VAL A 113 19.41 -0.17 4.98
C VAL A 113 17.94 0.16 4.87
N VAL A 114 17.07 -0.82 5.15
CA VAL A 114 15.62 -0.63 5.13
C VAL A 114 15.19 0.36 6.20
N GLN A 115 14.55 1.43 5.80
CA GLN A 115 13.99 2.48 6.67
C GLN A 115 12.52 2.24 6.97
N GLY A 116 11.81 1.63 6.06
CA GLY A 116 10.38 1.34 6.17
C GLY A 116 9.83 0.71 4.90
N LEU A 117 8.52 0.63 4.81
CA LEU A 117 7.83 0.17 3.62
C LEU A 117 6.68 1.10 3.24
N LEU A 118 6.34 1.06 1.95
CA LEU A 118 5.19 1.75 1.37
C LEU A 118 4.34 0.79 0.55
N THR A 119 3.04 0.93 0.68
CA THR A 119 2.05 0.26 -0.15
C THR A 119 1.32 1.29 -1.02
N PRO A 120 0.63 0.87 -2.09
CA PRO A 120 -0.25 1.76 -2.84
C PRO A 120 -1.30 2.47 -1.96
N ARG A 121 -1.79 1.77 -0.94
CA ARG A 121 -2.74 2.34 0.02
C ARG A 121 -2.15 3.51 0.82
N ASP A 122 -0.90 3.40 1.28
CA ASP A 122 -0.21 4.47 2.02
C ASP A 122 -0.09 5.73 1.16
N LEU A 123 0.20 5.59 -0.13
CA LEU A 123 0.22 6.70 -1.07
C LEU A 123 -1.17 7.31 -1.28
N LEU A 124 -2.20 6.50 -1.44
CA LEU A 124 -3.59 6.99 -1.57
C LEU A 124 -4.04 7.75 -0.32
N GLU A 125 -3.70 7.27 0.87
CA GLU A 125 -3.99 7.98 2.12
C GLU A 125 -3.26 9.32 2.22
N ALA A 126 -2.02 9.39 1.74
CA ALA A 126 -1.26 10.65 1.68
C ALA A 126 -1.88 11.64 0.69
N ILE A 127 -2.32 11.18 -0.47
CA ILE A 127 -3.02 11.99 -1.48
C ILE A 127 -4.33 12.54 -0.93
N THR A 128 -5.15 11.70 -0.28
CA THR A 128 -6.38 12.14 0.38
C THR A 128 -6.10 13.13 1.51
N GLY A 129 -5.01 12.95 2.25
CA GLY A 129 -4.57 13.88 3.27
C GLY A 129 -4.17 15.25 2.71
N GLU A 130 -3.51 15.29 1.54
CA GLU A 130 -3.19 16.55 0.83
C GLU A 130 -4.43 17.23 0.27
N LEU A 131 -5.33 16.47 -0.34
CA LEU A 131 -6.65 16.97 -0.77
C LEU A 131 -7.42 17.59 0.40
N ARG A 132 -7.24 17.06 1.61
CA ARG A 132 -7.81 17.63 2.84
C ARG A 132 -7.26 19.00 3.19
N SER A 133 -5.97 19.19 3.06
CA SER A 133 -5.31 20.46 3.38
C SER A 133 -5.71 21.56 2.40
N ASP A 134 -5.94 21.19 1.13
CA ASP A 134 -6.40 22.08 0.07
C ASP A 134 -7.92 22.32 0.13
N VAL A 135 -8.66 21.36 0.63
CA VAL A 135 -10.15 21.37 0.72
C VAL A 135 -10.70 22.16 1.92
N GLN A 136 -9.84 22.65 2.81
CA GLN A 136 -10.31 23.70 3.75
C GLN A 136 -10.82 24.96 3.02
N ALA A 137 -10.63 25.03 1.72
CA ALA A 137 -11.18 26.08 0.85
C ALA A 137 -12.43 25.65 0.05
N ASP A 138 -12.72 24.35 -0.09
CA ASP A 138 -13.82 23.82 -0.90
C ASP A 138 -14.52 22.66 -0.19
N ASP A 139 -15.83 22.71 -0.06
CA ASP A 139 -16.74 21.78 0.66
C ASP A 139 -16.77 20.30 0.17
N TRP A 140 -15.68 19.78 -0.40
CA TRP A 140 -15.66 18.44 -1.03
C TRP A 140 -15.38 17.28 -0.07
N ALA A 141 -14.89 17.56 1.14
CA ALA A 141 -14.59 16.52 2.13
C ALA A 141 -14.97 16.96 3.54
N VAL A 142 -15.72 16.14 4.26
CA VAL A 142 -16.10 16.36 5.63
C VAL A 142 -15.52 15.28 6.52
N HIS A 143 -14.81 15.68 7.57
CA HIS A 143 -14.34 14.77 8.60
C HIS A 143 -15.48 14.45 9.57
N ARG A 144 -15.79 13.16 9.72
CA ARG A 144 -16.77 12.71 10.73
C ARG A 144 -16.08 12.41 12.05
N GLU A 145 -16.82 12.56 13.14
CA GLU A 145 -16.34 12.31 14.50
C GLU A 145 -15.91 10.85 14.75
N ASP A 146 -16.35 9.91 13.91
CA ASP A 146 -15.97 8.49 13.94
C ASP A 146 -14.62 8.20 13.26
N GLY A 147 -13.91 9.24 12.78
CA GLY A 147 -12.65 9.11 12.06
C GLY A 147 -12.79 8.76 10.58
N ALA A 148 -14.01 8.62 10.08
CA ALA A 148 -14.28 8.42 8.65
C ALA A 148 -14.25 9.74 7.89
N TRP A 149 -13.97 9.64 6.57
CA TRP A 149 -14.02 10.79 5.66
C TRP A 149 -15.17 10.64 4.70
N GLU A 150 -15.94 11.69 4.62
CA GLU A 150 -16.93 11.85 3.58
C GLU A 150 -16.33 12.73 2.47
N LEU A 151 -16.02 12.12 1.34
CA LEU A 151 -15.64 12.81 0.12
C LEU A 151 -16.89 13.05 -0.71
N ALA A 152 -17.08 14.29 -1.17
CA ALA A 152 -18.16 14.55 -2.10
C ALA A 152 -17.93 13.76 -3.38
N GLY A 153 -18.72 12.73 -3.58
CA GLY A 153 -18.63 11.84 -4.74
C GLY A 153 -18.89 12.53 -6.08
N LEU A 154 -19.29 13.80 -6.03
CA LEU A 154 -19.52 14.68 -7.18
C LEU A 154 -18.24 15.38 -7.66
N MET A 155 -17.09 15.22 -6.99
CA MET A 155 -15.82 15.78 -7.45
C MET A 155 -15.51 15.28 -8.85
N PRO A 156 -15.37 16.15 -9.86
CA PRO A 156 -15.03 15.72 -11.21
C PRO A 156 -13.65 15.07 -11.26
N VAL A 157 -13.48 14.03 -12.07
CA VAL A 157 -12.17 13.39 -12.31
C VAL A 157 -11.14 14.37 -12.83
N SER A 158 -11.57 15.36 -13.65
CA SER A 158 -10.72 16.44 -14.15
C SER A 158 -10.14 17.31 -13.03
N GLU A 159 -10.91 17.60 -12.01
CA GLU A 159 -10.47 18.36 -10.84
C GLU A 159 -9.47 17.54 -10.01
N LEU A 160 -9.74 16.26 -9.82
CA LEU A 160 -8.83 15.35 -9.14
C LEU A 160 -7.47 15.28 -9.86
N LYS A 161 -7.47 15.15 -11.18
CA LYS A 161 -6.26 15.16 -12.01
C LYS A 161 -5.45 16.45 -11.86
N SER A 162 -6.13 17.58 -11.94
CA SER A 162 -5.50 18.90 -11.78
C SER A 162 -4.82 19.05 -10.42
N ARG A 163 -5.48 18.59 -9.37
CA ARG A 163 -4.95 18.65 -7.99
C ARG A 163 -3.79 17.68 -7.75
N LEU A 164 -3.77 16.55 -8.44
CA LEU A 164 -2.72 15.54 -8.35
C LEU A 164 -1.58 15.77 -9.35
N GLY A 165 -1.73 16.70 -10.29
CA GLY A 165 -0.75 16.93 -11.36
C GLY A 165 -0.57 15.71 -12.27
N MET A 166 -1.62 14.90 -12.44
CA MET A 166 -1.60 13.69 -13.25
C MET A 166 -2.32 13.91 -14.58
N ASP A 167 -1.75 13.37 -15.65
CA ASP A 167 -2.40 13.40 -16.97
C ASP A 167 -3.50 12.34 -17.08
N GLU A 168 -3.34 11.21 -16.40
CA GLU A 168 -4.29 10.09 -16.41
C GLU A 168 -4.45 9.46 -15.02
N LEU A 169 -5.66 9.00 -14.71
CA LEU A 169 -5.95 8.19 -13.54
C LEU A 169 -6.09 6.71 -13.91
N PRO A 170 -5.85 5.78 -12.96
CA PRO A 170 -6.12 4.37 -13.19
C PRO A 170 -7.56 4.16 -13.69
N ASP A 171 -7.72 3.34 -14.74
CA ASP A 171 -9.01 3.01 -15.36
C ASP A 171 -9.83 4.14 -16.02
N GLU A 172 -9.25 5.29 -16.24
CA GLU A 172 -9.91 6.39 -16.95
C GLU A 172 -10.31 6.03 -18.39
N ASP A 173 -9.50 5.22 -19.07
CA ASP A 173 -9.70 4.79 -20.46
C ASP A 173 -11.00 4.00 -20.70
N LYS A 174 -11.64 3.55 -19.63
CA LYS A 174 -12.91 2.80 -19.76
C LYS A 174 -14.16 3.68 -19.84
N GLY A 175 -13.99 5.00 -19.84
CA GLY A 175 -15.06 5.97 -20.17
C GLY A 175 -16.31 5.93 -19.29
N ARG A 176 -16.25 5.28 -18.12
CA ARG A 176 -17.43 5.02 -17.29
C ARG A 176 -17.57 5.89 -16.05
N HIS A 177 -16.51 6.63 -15.69
CA HIS A 177 -16.48 7.33 -14.41
C HIS A 177 -15.96 8.75 -14.58
N ASN A 178 -16.84 9.72 -14.43
CA ASN A 178 -16.51 11.15 -14.51
C ASN A 178 -16.35 11.80 -13.14
N THR A 179 -16.54 11.05 -12.06
CA THR A 179 -16.47 11.55 -10.68
C THR A 179 -15.61 10.64 -9.80
N LEU A 180 -15.11 11.21 -8.69
CA LEU A 180 -14.33 10.48 -7.69
C LEU A 180 -15.10 9.27 -7.14
N ALA A 181 -16.41 9.39 -6.87
CA ALA A 181 -17.22 8.29 -6.39
C ALA A 181 -17.29 7.15 -7.40
N GLY A 182 -17.46 7.45 -8.69
CA GLY A 182 -17.48 6.45 -9.74
C GLY A 182 -16.17 5.68 -9.82
N LEU A 183 -15.04 6.36 -9.72
CA LEU A 183 -13.70 5.76 -9.72
C LEU A 183 -13.49 4.86 -8.50
N LEU A 184 -13.82 5.34 -7.29
CA LEU A 184 -13.67 4.59 -6.05
C LEU A 184 -14.59 3.35 -6.00
N MET A 185 -15.83 3.47 -6.48
CA MET A 185 -16.78 2.35 -6.56
C MET A 185 -16.30 1.26 -7.52
N ALA A 186 -15.66 1.61 -8.61
CA ALA A 186 -15.07 0.65 -9.54
C ALA A 186 -13.92 -0.13 -8.90
N GLU A 187 -13.06 0.53 -8.13
CA GLU A 187 -11.94 -0.11 -7.43
C GLU A 187 -12.42 -1.01 -6.28
N ILE A 188 -13.38 -0.58 -5.48
CA ILE A 188 -13.99 -1.36 -4.39
C ILE A 188 -14.72 -2.58 -4.96
N GLY A 189 -15.45 -2.45 -6.06
CA GLY A 189 -16.14 -3.55 -6.72
C GLY A 189 -15.21 -4.65 -7.19
N ARG A 190 -13.97 -4.33 -7.56
CA ARG A 190 -12.94 -5.31 -7.93
C ARG A 190 -12.30 -6.01 -6.73
N ALA A 191 -12.18 -5.32 -5.61
CA ALA A 191 -11.64 -5.90 -4.39
C ALA A 191 -12.60 -6.87 -3.70
N SER A 192 -13.89 -6.83 -4.05
CA SER A 192 -14.95 -7.67 -3.49
C SER A 192 -15.24 -8.94 -4.32
N CYS A 193 -14.65 -9.06 -5.47
CA CYS A 193 -14.63 -10.26 -6.28
C CYS A 193 -13.28 -10.96 -6.15
#